data_ae6af51e8686ccce5fbf7ca2ff5ddf0b
#
_entry.id   ae6af51e8686ccce5fbf7ca2ff5ddf0b
#
_cell.length_a   1.000
_cell.length_b   1.000
_cell.length_c   1.000
_cell.angle_alpha   90.00
_cell.angle_beta   90.00
_cell.angle_gamma   90.00
#
_symmetry.space_group_name_H-M   'P 1'
#
loop_
_entity.id
_entity.type
_entity.pdbx_description
1 polymer ?
#
loop_
_entity_poly.entity_id
_entity_poly.type
_entity_poly.pdbx_seq_one_letter_code
_entity_poly.pdbx_strand_id
1 'polypeptide(L)'
;MTETSKNPKPATAGATASLARFKLPGWTVSLWEWFRGLPGWFQSGAYAAIVAGFLGFIFFLGFVSGERAVGPAYPLFAKVTNKLDWMFFRGGPVPKLDATIYNSALVRLNSTVGIVDTGRPDTDQNALSQNGGGLTSFGDDLLLLAYNGKIYAATSSDDIRDTGLAAPDNNREDYQALQQNPDFDQYTFHRGYLRYNDLMFVDAPSGKALIASYTEFHPGQACYTNTLAKLALPAGTTDIDDIEATGEDWDILFRTDPCMTFKVEHLAMEGHMAGGRMVFDGERTIYMTSGDFHLDGMRSSGPGIAQDPDAMYGKTLQIDLVTGEGEINSTGHRNAQGIAMSAEGQLLIAEHGPRGGDELNIIEQGLNYGWPLESYGTTYRGTPIPNSISYGRHTQFEPPIHSWIPSVAISGMTRVEGFDPSWDGDLLVSSLSDQALYRIRLEHDRAVYSERIEIGSRIRYVHQHTSGDIVLWTDNSELIFLSALERVDEGLRFQTWLETAELPNRVKADLNTVMDRCVECHSFQVGDDEKAPGSNKIFGKETATTQYAGYSEGLMDKSGRWTRENLIAYLDDPQGFAPGSIMPAANIDDPRVAEALVDYLEFLERQF
;
A
#
# COMPACT_ATOMS: atom_id res chain seq x y z
N MET A 1 -71.46 21.80 0.36
CA MET A 1 -71.33 21.92 -1.08
C MET A 1 -69.87 21.69 -1.37
N THR A 2 -69.43 20.48 -1.40
CA THR A 2 -69.30 19.56 -2.54
C THR A 2 -68.57 20.19 -3.72
N GLU A 3 -67.29 19.83 -3.90
CA GLU A 3 -66.84 19.21 -5.13
C GLU A 3 -65.43 18.63 -5.02
N THR A 4 -65.39 17.38 -5.32
CA THR A 4 -64.24 16.50 -5.42
C THR A 4 -63.50 16.77 -6.73
N SER A 5 -62.18 16.93 -6.68
CA SER A 5 -61.33 16.87 -7.88
C SER A 5 -60.32 15.71 -7.75
N LYS A 6 -60.45 14.79 -8.70
CA LYS A 6 -59.65 13.59 -8.90
C LYS A 6 -58.26 13.96 -9.45
N ASN A 7 -57.23 13.42 -8.82
CA ASN A 7 -55.87 13.35 -9.35
C ASN A 7 -55.77 12.31 -10.49
N PRO A 8 -55.15 12.62 -11.63
CA PRO A 8 -54.79 11.61 -12.63
C PRO A 8 -53.41 11.03 -12.36
N LYS A 9 -53.33 9.72 -12.52
CA LYS A 9 -52.08 8.93 -12.51
C LYS A 9 -51.12 9.39 -13.63
N PRO A 10 -49.79 9.36 -13.43
CA PRO A 10 -48.86 9.58 -14.53
C PRO A 10 -48.76 8.34 -15.42
N ALA A 11 -48.84 8.59 -16.72
CA ALA A 11 -48.68 7.62 -17.77
C ALA A 11 -47.19 7.22 -17.91
N THR A 12 -46.96 5.94 -17.96
CA THR A 12 -45.66 5.34 -18.34
C THR A 12 -45.43 5.58 -19.83
N ALA A 13 -44.52 6.50 -20.16
CA ALA A 13 -44.03 6.66 -21.53
C ALA A 13 -42.83 5.73 -21.72
N GLY A 14 -43.03 4.63 -22.41
CA GLY A 14 -41.97 3.78 -22.93
C GLY A 14 -41.22 4.51 -24.05
N ALA A 15 -40.01 4.94 -23.77
CA ALA A 15 -39.10 5.42 -24.80
C ALA A 15 -38.43 4.22 -25.48
N THR A 16 -39.01 3.76 -26.59
CA THR A 16 -38.29 2.91 -27.55
C THR A 16 -37.26 3.77 -28.26
N ALA A 17 -35.98 3.63 -27.86
CA ALA A 17 -34.86 4.21 -28.60
C ALA A 17 -34.80 3.54 -29.98
N SER A 18 -35.12 4.30 -31.00
CA SER A 18 -34.91 3.97 -32.41
C SER A 18 -33.40 3.90 -32.66
N LEU A 19 -32.85 2.69 -32.78
CA LEU A 19 -31.51 2.46 -33.33
C LEU A 19 -31.52 2.98 -34.78
N ALA A 20 -30.89 4.13 -35.01
CA ALA A 20 -30.62 4.62 -36.35
C ALA A 20 -29.84 3.54 -37.11
N ARG A 21 -30.46 2.95 -38.14
CA ARG A 21 -29.77 2.02 -39.04
C ARG A 21 -28.71 2.79 -39.82
N PHE A 22 -27.44 2.59 -39.43
CA PHE A 22 -26.30 3.00 -40.25
C PHE A 22 -26.42 2.27 -41.60
N LYS A 23 -26.72 3.00 -42.66
CA LYS A 23 -26.62 2.48 -44.03
C LYS A 23 -25.13 2.40 -44.36
N LEU A 24 -24.60 1.20 -44.40
CA LEU A 24 -23.26 0.95 -44.90
C LEU A 24 -23.19 1.32 -46.39
N PRO A 25 -22.06 1.90 -46.87
CA PRO A 25 -21.86 2.21 -48.28
C PRO A 25 -22.00 0.97 -49.16
N GLY A 26 -22.57 1.08 -50.35
CA GLY A 26 -22.92 -0.05 -51.24
C GLY A 26 -21.74 -0.97 -51.61
N TRP A 27 -20.50 -0.48 -51.56
CA TRP A 27 -19.30 -1.27 -51.82
C TRP A 27 -18.97 -2.25 -50.66
N THR A 28 -19.42 -2.00 -49.43
CA THR A 28 -19.22 -2.89 -48.30
C THR A 28 -20.10 -4.12 -48.37
N VAL A 29 -21.27 -4.01 -48.99
CA VAL A 29 -22.20 -5.15 -49.20
C VAL A 29 -21.65 -6.10 -50.25
N SER A 30 -21.08 -5.58 -51.35
CA SER A 30 -20.47 -6.42 -52.39
C SER A 30 -19.20 -7.13 -51.93
N LEU A 31 -18.38 -6.47 -51.06
CA LEU A 31 -17.20 -7.08 -50.44
C LEU A 31 -17.59 -8.21 -49.47
N TRP A 32 -18.68 -8.04 -48.74
CA TRP A 32 -19.17 -9.06 -47.81
C TRP A 32 -19.77 -10.28 -48.53
N GLU A 33 -20.46 -10.07 -49.64
CA GLU A 33 -20.98 -11.15 -50.47
C GLU A 33 -19.85 -11.93 -51.17
N TRP A 34 -18.83 -11.24 -51.68
CA TRP A 34 -17.61 -11.86 -52.20
C TRP A 34 -16.87 -12.68 -51.15
N PHE A 35 -16.73 -12.14 -49.95
CA PHE A 35 -16.07 -12.82 -48.83
C PHE A 35 -16.77 -14.11 -48.41
N ARG A 36 -18.12 -14.13 -48.43
CA ARG A 36 -18.89 -15.34 -48.15
C ARG A 36 -18.79 -16.43 -49.22
N GLY A 37 -18.38 -16.08 -50.40
CA GLY A 37 -18.12 -17.04 -51.48
C GLY A 37 -16.81 -17.78 -51.39
N LEU A 38 -15.92 -17.38 -50.48
CA LEU A 38 -14.62 -18.00 -50.32
C LEU A 38 -14.68 -19.31 -49.49
N PRO A 39 -13.74 -20.26 -49.71
CA PRO A 39 -13.69 -21.49 -48.91
C PRO A 39 -13.63 -21.20 -47.40
N GLY A 40 -14.30 -22.03 -46.58
CA GLY A 40 -14.41 -21.83 -45.13
C GLY A 40 -13.10 -21.67 -44.38
N TRP A 41 -12.06 -22.39 -44.81
CA TRP A 41 -10.72 -22.28 -44.23
C TRP A 41 -10.08 -20.90 -44.49
N PHE A 42 -10.36 -20.31 -45.64
CA PHE A 42 -9.89 -18.96 -45.98
C PHE A 42 -10.64 -17.89 -45.19
N GLN A 43 -11.96 -18.05 -45.03
CA GLN A 43 -12.77 -17.16 -44.18
C GLN A 43 -12.28 -17.20 -42.74
N SER A 44 -12.02 -18.39 -42.18
CA SER A 44 -11.50 -18.55 -40.81
C SER A 44 -10.12 -17.92 -40.65
N GLY A 45 -9.22 -18.10 -41.64
CA GLY A 45 -7.89 -17.48 -41.64
C GLY A 45 -7.95 -15.94 -41.73
N ALA A 46 -8.85 -15.42 -42.58
CA ALA A 46 -9.05 -13.97 -42.71
C ALA A 46 -9.65 -13.36 -41.46
N TYR A 47 -10.62 -14.02 -40.79
CA TYR A 47 -11.14 -13.58 -39.50
C TYR A 47 -10.06 -13.59 -38.43
N ALA A 48 -9.27 -14.63 -38.34
CA ALA A 48 -8.17 -14.73 -37.40
C ALA A 48 -7.14 -13.60 -37.63
N ALA A 49 -6.80 -13.31 -38.90
CA ALA A 49 -5.88 -12.23 -39.25
C ALA A 49 -6.45 -10.83 -38.92
N ILE A 50 -7.77 -10.60 -39.16
CA ILE A 50 -8.45 -9.35 -38.81
C ILE A 50 -8.48 -9.18 -37.29
N VAL A 51 -8.79 -10.22 -36.54
CA VAL A 51 -8.81 -10.19 -35.06
C VAL A 51 -7.40 -9.96 -34.53
N ALA A 52 -6.41 -10.68 -35.05
CA ALA A 52 -5.00 -10.50 -34.64
C ALA A 52 -4.51 -9.08 -34.98
N GLY A 53 -4.84 -8.55 -36.16
CA GLY A 53 -4.51 -7.17 -36.54
C GLY A 53 -5.19 -6.12 -35.66
N PHE A 54 -6.45 -6.35 -35.30
CA PHE A 54 -7.19 -5.48 -34.40
C PHE A 54 -6.61 -5.52 -32.96
N LEU A 55 -6.29 -6.70 -32.46
CA LEU A 55 -5.64 -6.88 -31.16
C LEU A 55 -4.23 -6.26 -31.16
N GLY A 56 -3.47 -6.45 -32.25
CA GLY A 56 -2.16 -5.82 -32.44
C GLY A 56 -2.26 -4.29 -32.50
N PHE A 57 -3.28 -3.75 -33.14
CA PHE A 57 -3.55 -2.32 -33.19
C PHE A 57 -3.95 -1.75 -31.82
N ILE A 58 -4.80 -2.47 -31.08
CA ILE A 58 -5.16 -2.10 -29.69
C ILE A 58 -3.91 -2.15 -28.80
N PHE A 59 -3.10 -3.21 -28.92
CA PHE A 59 -1.84 -3.34 -28.19
C PHE A 59 -0.87 -2.20 -28.52
N PHE A 60 -0.73 -1.88 -29.81
CA PHE A 60 0.11 -0.76 -30.26
C PHE A 60 -0.40 0.59 -29.77
N LEU A 61 -1.72 0.84 -29.84
CA LEU A 61 -2.33 2.05 -29.26
C LEU A 61 -2.15 2.10 -27.75
N GLY A 62 -2.25 0.96 -27.05
CA GLY A 62 -2.01 0.84 -25.64
C GLY A 62 -0.55 1.12 -25.28
N PHE A 63 0.37 0.54 -26.02
CA PHE A 63 1.81 0.77 -25.87
C PHE A 63 2.17 2.25 -26.09
N VAL A 64 1.71 2.85 -27.18
CA VAL A 64 1.98 4.27 -27.50
C VAL A 64 1.28 5.24 -26.53
N SER A 65 0.07 4.87 -26.05
CA SER A 65 -0.68 5.70 -25.08
C SER A 65 -0.18 5.49 -23.66
N GLY A 66 0.24 4.28 -23.30
CA GLY A 66 0.81 3.94 -21.99
C GLY A 66 2.16 4.61 -21.74
N GLU A 67 3.03 4.64 -22.76
CA GLU A 67 4.32 5.35 -22.66
C GLU A 67 4.18 6.88 -22.56
N ARG A 68 3.10 7.45 -23.08
CA ARG A 68 2.96 8.91 -23.14
C ARG A 68 1.94 9.47 -22.16
N ALA A 69 1.04 8.63 -21.59
CA ALA A 69 -0.11 9.04 -20.78
C ALA A 69 -0.92 10.22 -21.39
N VAL A 70 -0.75 10.48 -22.69
CA VAL A 70 -1.28 11.65 -23.41
C VAL A 70 -1.86 11.20 -24.75
N GLY A 71 -3.07 11.59 -25.02
CA GLY A 71 -3.72 11.40 -26.30
C GLY A 71 -5.19 11.02 -26.15
N PRO A 72 -6.02 11.24 -27.19
CA PRO A 72 -7.46 11.01 -27.12
C PRO A 72 -7.84 9.52 -26.91
N ALA A 73 -6.92 8.59 -27.13
CA ALA A 73 -7.13 7.16 -26.92
C ALA A 73 -6.83 6.70 -25.47
N TYR A 74 -6.05 7.47 -24.70
CA TYR A 74 -5.67 7.12 -23.33
C TYR A 74 -6.88 6.97 -22.39
N PRO A 75 -7.88 7.89 -22.36
CA PRO A 75 -9.04 7.73 -21.49
C PRO A 75 -9.90 6.51 -21.87
N LEU A 76 -9.94 6.16 -23.16
CA LEU A 76 -10.67 4.97 -23.63
C LEU A 76 -9.94 3.69 -23.25
N PHE A 77 -8.61 3.67 -23.40
CA PHE A 77 -7.77 2.53 -23.06
C PHE A 77 -7.73 2.32 -21.55
N ALA A 78 -7.57 3.38 -20.74
CA ALA A 78 -7.66 3.30 -19.28
C ALA A 78 -9.04 2.81 -18.80
N LYS A 79 -10.13 3.25 -19.44
CA LYS A 79 -11.47 2.71 -19.14
C LYS A 79 -11.64 1.24 -19.49
N VAL A 80 -11.05 0.80 -20.59
CA VAL A 80 -11.15 -0.61 -21.04
C VAL A 80 -10.27 -1.50 -20.17
N THR A 81 -9.05 -1.11 -19.87
CA THR A 81 -8.15 -1.88 -18.99
C THR A 81 -8.67 -1.91 -17.56
N ASN A 82 -9.10 -0.80 -16.98
CA ASN A 82 -9.71 -0.77 -15.65
C ASN A 82 -11.01 -1.60 -15.59
N LYS A 83 -11.80 -1.62 -16.68
CA LYS A 83 -13.02 -2.44 -16.73
C LYS A 83 -12.71 -3.91 -16.93
N LEU A 84 -11.65 -4.26 -17.65
CA LEU A 84 -11.17 -5.64 -17.78
C LEU A 84 -10.55 -6.11 -16.48
N ASP A 85 -9.73 -5.30 -15.81
CA ASP A 85 -9.22 -5.57 -14.46
C ASP A 85 -10.39 -5.78 -13.49
N TRP A 86 -11.40 -4.90 -13.52
CA TRP A 86 -12.57 -5.04 -12.68
C TRP A 86 -13.37 -6.32 -12.99
N MET A 87 -13.54 -6.69 -14.29
CA MET A 87 -14.29 -7.88 -14.67
C MET A 87 -13.55 -9.20 -14.46
N PHE A 88 -12.22 -9.22 -14.59
CA PHE A 88 -11.43 -10.46 -14.57
C PHE A 88 -10.62 -10.66 -13.28
N PHE A 89 -10.29 -9.57 -12.57
CA PHE A 89 -9.44 -9.62 -11.38
C PHE A 89 -10.08 -9.01 -10.12
N ARG A 90 -11.16 -8.22 -10.25
CA ARG A 90 -11.87 -7.60 -9.14
C ARG A 90 -13.38 -7.88 -9.11
N GLY A 91 -13.86 -8.79 -9.93
CA GLY A 91 -15.29 -9.02 -10.18
C GLY A 91 -15.97 -10.06 -9.29
N GLY A 92 -15.65 -10.09 -8.02
CA GLY A 92 -16.45 -10.75 -6.99
C GLY A 92 -16.49 -9.87 -5.75
N PRO A 93 -17.46 -10.02 -4.83
CA PRO A 93 -17.28 -9.53 -3.49
C PRO A 93 -15.96 -10.13 -3.03
N VAL A 94 -14.95 -9.29 -2.79
CA VAL A 94 -13.72 -9.73 -2.11
C VAL A 94 -14.23 -10.47 -0.88
N PRO A 95 -14.00 -11.78 -0.75
CA PRO A 95 -14.37 -12.43 0.48
C PRO A 95 -13.68 -11.60 1.55
N LYS A 96 -14.43 -11.15 2.57
CA LYS A 96 -13.83 -10.62 3.79
C LYS A 96 -12.95 -11.75 4.29
N LEU A 97 -11.68 -11.71 3.93
CA LEU A 97 -10.67 -12.51 4.60
C LEU A 97 -10.50 -11.82 5.94
N ASP A 98 -11.14 -12.37 6.95
CA ASP A 98 -11.07 -11.83 8.30
C ASP A 98 -9.62 -11.86 8.83
N ALA A 99 -8.77 -12.67 8.22
CA ALA A 99 -7.32 -12.68 8.48
C ALA A 99 -6.54 -13.22 7.27
N THR A 100 -5.39 -12.62 6.97
CA THR A 100 -4.42 -13.10 5.99
C THR A 100 -3.06 -13.24 6.66
N ILE A 101 -2.33 -14.32 6.37
CA ILE A 101 -1.00 -14.53 6.90
C ILE A 101 0.01 -14.10 5.84
N TYR A 102 0.86 -13.15 6.20
CA TYR A 102 2.00 -12.73 5.40
C TYR A 102 3.27 -13.41 5.93
N ASN A 103 4.22 -13.67 5.06
CA ASN A 103 5.48 -14.30 5.44
C ASN A 103 6.63 -13.31 5.32
N SER A 104 7.38 -13.19 6.38
CA SER A 104 8.71 -12.61 6.39
C SER A 104 9.74 -13.70 6.68
N ALA A 105 11.01 -13.42 6.43
CA ALA A 105 12.08 -14.37 6.69
C ALA A 105 12.22 -14.74 8.19
N LEU A 106 11.86 -13.83 9.09
CA LEU A 106 12.04 -13.98 10.52
C LEU A 106 10.74 -14.05 11.33
N VAL A 107 9.69 -13.39 10.87
CA VAL A 107 8.43 -13.25 11.62
C VAL A 107 7.26 -13.60 10.71
N ARG A 108 6.30 -14.34 11.23
CA ARG A 108 5.00 -14.51 10.58
C ARG A 108 4.07 -13.42 11.03
N LEU A 109 3.36 -12.84 10.08
CA LEU A 109 2.45 -11.74 10.29
C LEU A 109 1.03 -12.24 10.10
N ASN A 110 0.20 -12.03 11.11
CA ASN A 110 -1.25 -12.13 10.98
C ASN A 110 -1.81 -10.77 10.62
N SER A 111 -2.92 -10.73 9.90
CA SER A 111 -3.58 -9.47 9.57
C SER A 111 -5.08 -9.53 9.74
N THR A 112 -5.64 -8.40 10.16
CA THR A 112 -7.07 -8.10 10.06
C THR A 112 -7.26 -6.88 9.18
N VAL A 113 -8.38 -6.79 8.44
CA VAL A 113 -8.62 -5.74 7.46
C VAL A 113 -9.94 -5.05 7.71
N GLY A 114 -9.89 -3.75 7.94
CA GLY A 114 -11.05 -2.86 8.00
C GLY A 114 -11.16 -2.00 6.74
N ILE A 115 -12.34 -1.44 6.48
CA ILE A 115 -12.57 -0.53 5.37
C ILE A 115 -12.91 0.86 5.92
N VAL A 116 -12.15 1.87 5.50
CA VAL A 116 -12.42 3.26 5.83
C VAL A 116 -13.44 3.82 4.84
N ASP A 117 -14.69 3.95 5.27
CA ASP A 117 -15.74 4.59 4.46
C ASP A 117 -15.70 6.10 4.64
N THR A 118 -15.08 6.79 3.72
CA THR A 118 -15.00 8.25 3.70
C THR A 118 -16.19 8.91 2.99
N GLY A 119 -17.22 8.14 2.62
CA GLY A 119 -18.37 8.65 1.87
C GLY A 119 -18.02 9.12 0.45
N ARG A 120 -16.92 8.65 -0.11
CA ARG A 120 -16.43 9.04 -1.42
C ARG A 120 -17.33 8.47 -2.52
N PRO A 121 -17.80 9.29 -3.50
CA PRO A 121 -18.56 8.77 -4.62
C PRO A 121 -17.71 7.84 -5.50
N ASP A 122 -18.23 6.65 -5.83
CA ASP A 122 -17.61 5.67 -6.74
C ASP A 122 -17.31 6.19 -8.16
N THR A 123 -17.78 7.40 -8.48
CA THR A 123 -17.70 7.99 -9.82
C THR A 123 -16.37 8.69 -10.11
N ASP A 124 -15.53 8.94 -9.12
CA ASP A 124 -14.26 9.62 -9.32
C ASP A 124 -13.09 8.63 -9.48
N GLN A 125 -13.03 8.00 -10.65
CA GLN A 125 -11.99 7.02 -11.01
C GLN A 125 -10.56 7.62 -11.09
N ASN A 126 -10.41 8.94 -11.01
CA ASN A 126 -9.09 9.60 -10.91
C ASN A 126 -8.61 9.75 -9.45
N ALA A 127 -9.37 9.25 -8.52
CA ALA A 127 -9.22 9.44 -7.10
C ALA A 127 -8.28 8.41 -6.41
N LEU A 128 -7.56 7.58 -7.15
CA LEU A 128 -6.53 6.67 -6.57
C LEU A 128 -5.43 7.40 -5.80
N SER A 129 -5.31 8.71 -5.95
CA SER A 129 -4.35 9.56 -5.24
C SER A 129 -4.94 10.37 -4.08
N GLN A 130 -6.21 10.15 -3.70
CA GLN A 130 -6.94 11.02 -2.78
C GLN A 130 -7.26 10.39 -1.41
N ASN A 131 -6.61 9.29 -1.06
CA ASN A 131 -6.92 8.57 0.19
C ASN A 131 -6.32 9.21 1.45
N GLY A 132 -6.27 10.51 1.52
CA GLY A 132 -5.98 11.17 2.76
C GLY A 132 -4.52 11.44 3.05
N GLY A 133 -4.24 11.88 4.24
CA GLY A 133 -3.08 12.57 4.66
C GLY A 133 -2.45 12.11 5.96
N GLY A 134 -2.47 10.87 6.38
CA GLY A 134 -1.63 10.45 7.48
C GLY A 134 -2.29 9.59 8.53
N LEU A 135 -1.44 8.92 9.29
CA LEU A 135 -1.80 8.07 10.42
C LEU A 135 -0.99 8.50 11.64
N THR A 136 -1.63 8.56 12.81
CA THR A 136 -0.94 8.76 14.08
C THR A 136 -1.70 8.07 15.20
N SER A 137 -1.02 7.69 16.28
CA SER A 137 -1.67 7.14 17.46
C SER A 137 -1.99 8.23 18.47
N PHE A 138 -3.14 8.14 19.12
CA PHE A 138 -3.55 8.95 20.26
C PHE A 138 -4.22 8.06 21.31
N GLY A 139 -3.51 7.77 22.39
CA GLY A 139 -3.97 6.77 23.36
C GLY A 139 -4.08 5.38 22.72
N ASP A 140 -5.26 4.79 22.83
CA ASP A 140 -5.58 3.50 22.21
C ASP A 140 -6.16 3.64 20.80
N ASP A 141 -6.37 4.87 20.32
CA ASP A 141 -6.88 5.16 18.99
C ASP A 141 -5.76 5.35 17.95
N LEU A 142 -5.96 4.80 16.78
CA LEU A 142 -5.27 5.19 15.57
C LEU A 142 -6.09 6.28 14.88
N LEU A 143 -5.53 7.47 14.70
CA LEU A 143 -6.18 8.57 13.99
C LEU A 143 -5.79 8.57 12.51
N LEU A 144 -6.78 8.81 11.64
CA LEU A 144 -6.63 8.87 10.20
C LEU A 144 -7.15 10.21 9.67
N LEU A 145 -6.29 11.00 9.04
CA LEU A 145 -6.71 12.21 8.33
C LEU A 145 -7.09 11.85 6.90
N ALA A 146 -8.37 11.96 6.57
CA ALA A 146 -8.90 11.61 5.26
C ALA A 146 -8.75 12.75 4.23
N TYR A 147 -8.94 12.43 2.96
CA TYR A 147 -8.82 13.38 1.83
C TYR A 147 -9.77 14.58 1.91
N ASN A 148 -10.87 14.44 2.61
CA ASN A 148 -11.90 15.48 2.82
C ASN A 148 -11.63 16.36 4.07
N GLY A 149 -10.48 16.16 4.74
CA GLY A 149 -10.12 16.88 5.94
C GLY A 149 -10.70 16.30 7.23
N LYS A 150 -11.59 15.32 7.16
CA LYS A 150 -12.14 14.65 8.35
C LYS A 150 -11.10 13.76 9.01
N ILE A 151 -11.19 13.64 10.31
CA ILE A 151 -10.37 12.75 11.11
C ILE A 151 -11.23 11.58 11.59
N TYR A 152 -10.80 10.38 11.30
CA TYR A 152 -11.39 9.12 11.75
C TYR A 152 -10.52 8.52 12.85
N ALA A 153 -11.12 7.73 13.72
CA ALA A 153 -10.41 6.94 14.73
C ALA A 153 -10.70 5.44 14.53
N ALA A 154 -9.72 4.62 14.87
CA ALA A 154 -9.86 3.17 14.84
C ALA A 154 -9.09 2.55 16.01
N THR A 155 -9.71 1.64 16.76
CA THR A 155 -9.01 0.79 17.75
C THR A 155 -8.68 -0.59 17.18
N SER A 156 -9.38 -0.98 16.10
CA SER A 156 -9.20 -2.25 15.40
C SER A 156 -9.77 -2.17 13.98
N SER A 157 -9.62 -3.24 13.21
CA SER A 157 -10.21 -3.37 11.88
C SER A 157 -11.75 -3.30 11.85
N ASP A 158 -12.41 -3.64 12.95
CA ASP A 158 -13.87 -3.68 13.06
C ASP A 158 -14.46 -2.43 13.73
N ASP A 159 -13.62 -1.57 14.29
CA ASP A 159 -14.02 -0.34 14.98
C ASP A 159 -13.36 0.87 14.32
N ILE A 160 -13.95 1.35 13.23
CA ILE A 160 -13.52 2.56 12.53
C ILE A 160 -14.67 3.56 12.56
N ARG A 161 -14.44 4.75 13.14
CA ARG A 161 -15.48 5.75 13.38
C ARG A 161 -15.06 7.17 12.95
N ASP A 162 -16.03 7.98 12.59
CA ASP A 162 -15.85 9.43 12.37
C ASP A 162 -15.80 10.12 13.74
N THR A 163 -14.72 10.81 14.07
CA THR A 163 -14.57 11.52 15.36
C THR A 163 -15.33 12.84 15.41
N GLY A 164 -15.85 13.31 14.28
CA GLY A 164 -16.40 14.65 14.16
C GLY A 164 -15.36 15.77 14.02
N LEU A 165 -14.07 15.46 14.19
CA LEU A 165 -12.97 16.41 14.00
C LEU A 165 -12.67 16.63 12.52
N ALA A 166 -12.24 17.85 12.20
CA ALA A 166 -11.78 18.20 10.86
C ALA A 166 -10.50 19.04 10.95
N ALA A 167 -9.57 18.76 10.05
CA ALA A 167 -8.41 19.62 9.79
C ALA A 167 -8.85 20.91 9.06
N PRO A 168 -8.01 21.95 9.02
CA PRO A 168 -8.31 23.19 8.29
C PRO A 168 -8.65 22.93 6.83
N ASP A 169 -9.53 23.76 6.26
CA ASP A 169 -9.81 23.72 4.84
C ASP A 169 -8.56 24.09 4.03
N ASN A 170 -8.23 23.27 3.07
CA ASN A 170 -7.10 23.51 2.16
C ASN A 170 -7.50 24.37 0.94
N ASN A 171 -8.71 24.94 0.94
CA ASN A 171 -9.30 25.77 -0.13
C ASN A 171 -9.43 25.03 -1.47
N ARG A 172 -9.72 23.74 -1.42
CA ARG A 172 -9.88 22.90 -2.62
C ARG A 172 -11.00 23.36 -3.53
N GLU A 173 -12.11 23.84 -2.99
CA GLU A 173 -13.26 24.31 -3.79
C GLU A 173 -12.89 25.57 -4.57
N ASP A 174 -12.19 26.52 -3.96
CA ASP A 174 -11.69 27.71 -4.63
C ASP A 174 -10.64 27.37 -5.71
N TYR A 175 -9.78 26.40 -5.45
CA TYR A 175 -8.85 25.87 -6.45
C TYR A 175 -9.59 25.24 -7.64
N GLN A 176 -10.64 24.47 -7.39
CA GLN A 176 -11.46 23.90 -8.45
C GLN A 176 -12.21 24.97 -9.25
N ALA A 177 -12.69 26.01 -8.58
CA ALA A 177 -13.32 27.15 -9.25
C ALA A 177 -12.31 27.90 -10.16
N LEU A 178 -11.07 28.03 -9.73
CA LEU A 178 -10.00 28.64 -10.53
C LEU A 178 -9.71 27.85 -11.81
N GLN A 179 -9.85 26.52 -11.79
CA GLN A 179 -9.69 25.68 -12.99
C GLN A 179 -10.71 25.98 -14.10
N GLN A 180 -11.88 26.57 -13.74
CA GLN A 180 -12.93 26.94 -14.69
C GLN A 180 -12.72 28.35 -15.26
N ASN A 181 -11.76 29.09 -14.76
CA ASN A 181 -11.45 30.44 -15.22
C ASN A 181 -10.75 30.37 -16.59
N PRO A 182 -11.32 31.01 -17.66
CA PRO A 182 -10.73 30.98 -19.01
C PRO A 182 -9.37 31.65 -19.11
N ASP A 183 -8.99 32.49 -18.15
CA ASP A 183 -7.67 33.13 -18.09
C ASP A 183 -6.55 32.16 -17.64
N PHE A 184 -6.92 30.99 -17.16
CA PHE A 184 -6.00 29.94 -16.79
C PHE A 184 -6.05 28.79 -17.79
N ASP A 185 -4.90 28.43 -18.34
CA ASP A 185 -4.78 27.28 -19.22
C ASP A 185 -5.18 26.00 -18.48
N GLN A 186 -6.13 25.25 -19.07
CA GLN A 186 -6.60 23.96 -18.51
C GLN A 186 -5.47 22.94 -18.25
N TYR A 187 -4.29 23.14 -18.86
CA TYR A 187 -3.11 22.31 -18.64
C TYR A 187 -2.29 22.72 -17.40
N THR A 188 -2.58 23.87 -16.82
CA THR A 188 -1.90 24.39 -15.62
C THR A 188 -2.39 23.68 -14.34
N PHE A 189 -3.57 23.07 -14.41
CA PHE A 189 -4.22 22.45 -13.28
C PHE A 189 -4.36 20.95 -13.43
N HIS A 190 -3.71 20.18 -12.59
CA HIS A 190 -3.97 18.76 -12.46
C HIS A 190 -5.12 18.50 -11.47
N ARG A 191 -6.08 17.66 -11.86
CA ARG A 191 -7.24 17.37 -11.05
C ARG A 191 -6.84 16.71 -9.73
N GLY A 192 -7.28 17.27 -8.62
CA GLY A 192 -7.30 16.59 -7.32
C GLY A 192 -5.99 16.61 -6.52
N TYR A 193 -5.06 17.49 -6.81
CA TYR A 193 -3.75 17.46 -6.15
C TYR A 193 -3.57 18.42 -4.97
N LEU A 194 -4.62 19.12 -4.53
CA LEU A 194 -4.60 19.71 -3.19
C LEU A 194 -4.90 18.60 -2.18
N ARG A 195 -3.94 18.32 -1.31
CA ARG A 195 -3.97 17.14 -0.44
C ARG A 195 -3.67 17.52 1.00
N TYR A 196 -4.26 16.73 1.91
CA TYR A 196 -3.68 16.54 3.22
C TYR A 196 -2.53 15.54 3.07
N ASN A 197 -1.37 15.85 3.67
CA ASN A 197 -0.15 15.10 3.44
C ASN A 197 0.24 14.24 4.64
N ASP A 198 -0.04 14.72 5.88
CA ASP A 198 0.24 13.97 7.11
C ASP A 198 -0.59 14.44 8.31
N LEU A 199 -0.70 13.59 9.33
CA LEU A 199 -1.23 13.87 10.65
C LEU A 199 -0.30 13.32 11.70
N MET A 200 0.03 14.11 12.70
CA MET A 200 0.93 13.71 13.78
C MET A 200 0.39 14.18 15.13
N PHE A 201 0.32 13.27 16.09
CA PHE A 201 0.14 13.63 17.50
C PHE A 201 1.50 13.92 18.11
N VAL A 202 1.59 14.99 18.88
CA VAL A 202 2.77 15.36 19.66
C VAL A 202 2.41 15.50 21.13
N ASP A 203 3.24 14.92 21.99
CA ASP A 203 3.21 15.11 23.44
C ASP A 203 4.53 15.78 23.85
N ALA A 204 4.53 17.11 23.80
CA ALA A 204 5.72 17.92 24.01
C ALA A 204 5.72 18.56 25.40
N PRO A 205 6.87 19.01 25.92
CA PRO A 205 6.94 19.81 27.14
C PRO A 205 6.07 21.07 27.09
N SER A 206 5.80 21.59 25.89
CA SER A 206 4.92 22.75 25.65
C SER A 206 3.42 22.41 25.68
N GLY A 207 3.06 21.13 25.72
CA GLY A 207 1.69 20.62 25.73
C GLY A 207 1.41 19.64 24.60
N LYS A 208 0.24 19.01 24.66
CA LYS A 208 -0.23 18.05 23.64
C LYS A 208 -0.86 18.80 22.46
N ALA A 209 -0.66 18.29 21.26
CA ALA A 209 -1.29 18.83 20.05
C ALA A 209 -1.44 17.78 18.95
N LEU A 210 -2.39 18.01 18.04
CA LEU A 210 -2.40 17.40 16.71
C LEU A 210 -1.78 18.40 15.72
N ILE A 211 -0.95 17.90 14.83
CA ILE A 211 -0.33 18.67 13.76
C ILE A 211 -0.79 18.07 12.43
N ALA A 212 -1.40 18.89 11.58
CA ALA A 212 -1.81 18.51 10.24
C ALA A 212 -0.89 19.18 9.20
N SER A 213 -0.40 18.39 8.25
CA SER A 213 0.35 18.88 7.08
C SER A 213 -0.52 18.75 5.84
N TYR A 214 -0.61 19.84 5.06
CA TYR A 214 -1.42 19.85 3.84
C TYR A 214 -0.91 20.87 2.82
N THR A 215 -1.29 20.67 1.55
CA THR A 215 -1.09 21.66 0.50
C THR A 215 -2.27 22.62 0.52
N GLU A 216 -2.01 23.89 0.84
CA GLU A 216 -2.99 24.96 0.96
C GLU A 216 -3.01 25.81 -0.31
N PHE A 217 -4.19 26.08 -0.85
CA PHE A 217 -4.39 27.06 -1.91
C PHE A 217 -4.74 28.44 -1.32
N HIS A 218 -4.13 29.49 -1.87
CA HIS A 218 -4.37 30.88 -1.51
C HIS A 218 -5.12 31.62 -2.61
N PRO A 219 -6.47 31.74 -2.54
CA PRO A 219 -7.28 32.27 -3.63
C PRO A 219 -6.92 33.69 -4.04
N GLY A 220 -6.62 34.54 -3.05
CA GLY A 220 -6.30 35.97 -3.27
C GLY A 220 -4.98 36.20 -4.05
N GLN A 221 -4.05 35.26 -3.98
CA GLN A 221 -2.74 35.32 -4.64
C GLN A 221 -2.62 34.31 -5.80
N ALA A 222 -3.57 33.40 -5.94
CA ALA A 222 -3.54 32.29 -6.88
C ALA A 222 -2.22 31.49 -6.81
N CYS A 223 -1.84 31.11 -5.59
CA CYS A 223 -0.63 30.33 -5.31
C CYS A 223 -0.91 29.25 -4.28
N TYR A 224 0.06 28.39 -4.00
CA TYR A 224 -0.04 27.30 -3.02
C TYR A 224 1.22 27.19 -2.17
N THR A 225 1.04 26.64 -0.95
CA THR A 225 2.12 26.32 -0.01
C THR A 225 1.93 24.93 0.58
N ASN A 226 3.01 24.33 1.09
CA ASN A 226 2.87 23.30 2.12
C ASN A 226 2.68 24.03 3.46
N THR A 227 1.63 23.65 4.19
CA THR A 227 1.20 24.31 5.42
C THR A 227 1.16 23.32 6.55
N LEU A 228 1.62 23.74 7.74
CA LEU A 228 1.38 23.05 9.01
C LEU A 228 0.37 23.83 9.83
N ALA A 229 -0.64 23.11 10.33
CA ALA A 229 -1.57 23.63 11.32
C ALA A 229 -1.50 22.80 12.60
N LYS A 230 -1.74 23.48 13.72
CA LYS A 230 -1.67 22.92 15.08
C LYS A 230 -3.00 23.09 15.78
N LEU A 231 -3.56 21.99 16.27
CA LEU A 231 -4.65 21.97 17.22
C LEU A 231 -4.09 21.68 18.61
N ALA A 232 -4.07 22.66 19.47
CA ALA A 232 -3.66 22.47 20.86
C ALA A 232 -4.73 21.67 21.61
N LEU A 233 -4.31 20.59 22.29
CA LEU A 233 -5.23 19.75 23.06
C LEU A 233 -5.29 20.21 24.52
N PRO A 234 -6.46 20.15 25.17
CA PRO A 234 -6.58 20.47 26.59
C PRO A 234 -5.67 19.57 27.45
N ALA A 235 -5.16 20.15 28.54
CA ALA A 235 -4.33 19.39 29.47
C ALA A 235 -5.14 18.24 30.08
N GLY A 236 -4.59 17.02 30.00
CA GLY A 236 -5.24 15.81 30.53
C GLY A 236 -6.16 15.08 29.55
N THR A 237 -6.31 15.56 28.30
CA THR A 237 -7.03 14.82 27.27
C THR A 237 -6.36 13.47 27.01
N THR A 238 -7.14 12.40 27.13
CA THR A 238 -6.72 11.00 26.92
C THR A 238 -7.58 10.26 25.92
N ASP A 239 -8.76 10.79 25.59
CA ASP A 239 -9.71 10.24 24.65
C ASP A 239 -9.96 11.25 23.52
N ILE A 240 -9.94 10.79 22.28
CA ILE A 240 -10.19 11.65 21.12
C ILE A 240 -11.63 12.11 21.04
N ASP A 241 -12.57 11.32 21.56
CA ASP A 241 -14.00 11.64 21.55
C ASP A 241 -14.37 12.76 22.56
N ASP A 242 -13.45 13.12 23.47
CA ASP A 242 -13.59 14.28 24.36
C ASP A 242 -13.22 15.62 23.68
N ILE A 243 -12.76 15.59 22.42
CA ILE A 243 -12.29 16.77 21.69
C ILE A 243 -13.39 17.23 20.73
N GLU A 244 -13.86 18.44 20.91
CA GLU A 244 -14.73 19.12 19.94
C GLU A 244 -13.91 20.21 19.23
N ALA A 245 -13.58 20.02 17.95
CA ALA A 245 -12.88 21.01 17.15
C ALA A 245 -13.25 20.91 15.67
N THR A 246 -13.32 22.08 15.05
CA THR A 246 -13.49 22.25 13.59
C THR A 246 -12.19 22.70 12.95
N GLY A 247 -12.13 22.81 11.64
CA GLY A 247 -10.95 23.33 10.94
C GLY A 247 -10.57 24.78 11.35
N GLU A 248 -11.51 25.56 11.89
CA GLU A 248 -11.28 26.95 12.35
C GLU A 248 -10.57 27.02 13.71
N ASP A 249 -10.55 25.93 14.47
CA ASP A 249 -9.93 25.87 15.80
C ASP A 249 -8.42 25.57 15.75
N TRP A 250 -7.88 25.37 14.55
CA TRP A 250 -6.47 25.13 14.33
C TRP A 250 -5.71 26.43 14.07
N ASP A 251 -4.59 26.59 14.72
CA ASP A 251 -3.64 27.68 14.45
C ASP A 251 -2.71 27.28 13.29
N ILE A 252 -2.49 28.18 12.35
CA ILE A 252 -1.45 28.00 11.35
C ILE A 252 -0.09 28.14 12.02
N LEU A 253 0.66 27.06 12.04
CA LEU A 253 1.99 27.01 12.65
C LEU A 253 3.07 27.48 11.68
N PHE A 254 3.02 27.01 10.42
CA PHE A 254 4.07 27.26 9.45
C PHE A 254 3.54 27.20 8.00
N ARG A 255 4.14 27.95 7.09
CA ARG A 255 3.94 27.88 5.64
C ARG A 255 5.28 27.93 4.93
N THR A 256 5.44 27.11 3.88
CA THR A 256 6.62 27.18 3.03
C THR A 256 6.67 28.48 2.22
N ASP A 257 7.88 28.99 1.97
CA ASP A 257 8.15 30.17 1.18
C ASP A 257 9.05 29.83 -0.04
N PRO A 258 8.82 30.48 -1.20
CA PRO A 258 7.75 31.41 -1.56
C PRO A 258 6.40 30.71 -1.77
N CYS A 259 5.29 31.45 -1.69
CA CYS A 259 4.00 30.93 -2.17
C CYS A 259 4.09 30.66 -3.67
N MET A 260 3.94 29.39 -4.08
CA MET A 260 4.21 28.95 -5.44
C MET A 260 3.06 29.26 -6.38
N THR A 261 3.33 30.02 -7.44
CA THR A 261 2.32 30.40 -8.42
C THR A 261 2.11 29.29 -9.46
N PHE A 262 0.89 29.17 -9.99
CA PHE A 262 0.54 28.17 -11.02
C PHE A 262 1.10 28.49 -12.41
N LYS A 263 1.71 29.66 -12.60
CA LYS A 263 2.25 30.11 -13.89
C LYS A 263 3.76 29.88 -14.04
N VAL A 264 4.36 29.10 -13.17
CA VAL A 264 5.78 28.79 -13.27
C VAL A 264 5.99 27.88 -14.49
N GLU A 265 6.66 28.42 -15.51
CA GLU A 265 7.22 27.69 -16.65
C GLU A 265 6.25 26.83 -17.47
N HIS A 266 4.95 27.14 -17.51
CA HIS A 266 3.91 26.35 -18.20
C HIS A 266 3.77 24.91 -17.68
N LEU A 267 4.16 24.67 -16.43
CA LEU A 267 3.97 23.37 -15.76
C LEU A 267 2.68 23.35 -14.97
N ALA A 268 1.99 22.22 -15.07
CA ALA A 268 0.88 21.92 -14.17
C ALA A 268 1.41 21.68 -12.76
N MET A 269 0.67 22.12 -11.74
CA MET A 269 0.95 21.73 -10.36
C MET A 269 0.85 20.20 -10.20
N GLU A 270 1.89 19.60 -9.66
CA GLU A 270 1.96 18.17 -9.37
C GLU A 270 1.86 17.93 -7.85
N GLY A 271 0.68 18.20 -7.28
CA GLY A 271 0.46 18.13 -5.83
C GLY A 271 0.71 16.76 -5.19
N HIS A 272 0.79 15.68 -5.99
CA HIS A 272 1.24 14.38 -5.50
C HIS A 272 2.75 14.33 -5.21
N MET A 273 3.49 15.35 -5.60
CA MET A 273 4.93 15.54 -5.34
C MET A 273 5.16 16.54 -4.19
N ALA A 274 4.21 16.67 -3.28
CA ALA A 274 4.26 17.68 -2.22
C ALA A 274 5.21 17.33 -1.07
N GLY A 275 5.58 16.04 -0.87
CA GLY A 275 6.18 15.61 0.37
C GLY A 275 5.18 15.76 1.53
N GLY A 276 5.48 16.60 2.51
CA GLY A 276 4.60 16.96 3.61
C GLY A 276 4.59 15.97 4.78
N ARG A 277 5.51 15.00 4.81
CA ARG A 277 5.64 14.06 5.92
C ARG A 277 6.38 14.67 7.09
N MET A 278 6.01 14.27 8.29
CA MET A 278 6.50 14.86 9.52
C MET A 278 7.04 13.82 10.49
N VAL A 279 8.04 14.22 11.27
CA VAL A 279 8.48 13.53 12.48
C VAL A 279 8.85 14.56 13.53
N PHE A 280 8.56 14.25 14.80
CA PHE A 280 8.86 15.10 15.95
C PHE A 280 10.08 14.52 16.70
N ASP A 281 10.99 15.41 17.14
CA ASP A 281 12.19 15.00 17.88
C ASP A 281 11.94 14.59 19.34
N GLY A 282 10.69 14.72 19.81
CA GLY A 282 10.30 14.47 21.21
C GLY A 282 10.48 15.66 22.14
N GLU A 283 11.09 16.75 21.68
CA GLU A 283 11.39 17.93 22.51
C GLU A 283 10.69 19.19 21.97
N ARG A 284 11.04 19.63 20.76
CA ARG A 284 10.63 20.92 20.24
C ARG A 284 10.56 21.03 18.72
N THR A 285 11.31 20.21 17.98
CA THR A 285 11.47 20.37 16.56
C THR A 285 10.61 19.40 15.77
N ILE A 286 9.85 19.91 14.82
CA ILE A 286 9.18 19.14 13.80
C ILE A 286 10.09 19.16 12.56
N TYR A 287 10.50 17.98 12.08
CA TYR A 287 11.10 17.85 10.77
C TYR A 287 10.00 17.53 9.75
N MET A 288 9.98 18.27 8.65
CA MET A 288 9.01 18.10 7.57
C MET A 288 9.71 17.93 6.23
N THR A 289 9.23 17.00 5.41
CA THR A 289 9.64 16.91 4.01
C THR A 289 8.83 17.89 3.16
N SER A 290 9.45 18.53 2.19
CA SER A 290 8.77 19.36 1.19
C SER A 290 9.22 18.92 -0.21
N GLY A 291 8.31 18.44 -1.02
CA GLY A 291 8.59 17.94 -2.36
C GLY A 291 8.84 19.06 -3.38
N ASP A 292 9.33 18.71 -4.56
CA ASP A 292 9.66 19.65 -5.62
C ASP A 292 8.46 20.07 -6.49
N PHE A 293 7.27 19.51 -6.27
CA PHE A 293 6.06 19.73 -7.08
C PHE A 293 6.29 19.58 -8.59
N HIS A 294 7.24 18.75 -8.99
CA HIS A 294 7.68 18.53 -10.37
C HIS A 294 8.37 19.76 -11.00
N LEU A 295 8.85 20.69 -10.17
CA LEU A 295 9.66 21.85 -10.61
C LEU A 295 11.14 21.47 -10.64
N ASP A 296 11.43 20.37 -11.29
CA ASP A 296 12.71 19.66 -11.32
C ASP A 296 13.69 20.18 -12.38
N GLY A 297 13.33 21.23 -13.10
CA GLY A 297 14.15 21.77 -14.20
C GLY A 297 14.19 20.90 -15.46
N MET A 298 13.49 19.75 -15.49
CA MET A 298 13.49 18.87 -16.68
C MET A 298 12.79 19.48 -17.88
N ARG A 299 11.92 20.46 -17.66
CA ARG A 299 11.17 21.18 -18.70
C ARG A 299 11.56 22.64 -18.83
N SER A 300 12.49 23.14 -18.00
CA SER A 300 12.98 24.50 -17.94
C SER A 300 14.50 24.58 -18.08
N SER A 301 15.03 25.78 -18.16
CA SER A 301 16.47 26.06 -18.21
C SER A 301 16.98 26.38 -16.80
N GLY A 302 17.17 25.40 -15.95
CA GLY A 302 17.66 25.63 -14.59
C GLY A 302 17.92 24.37 -13.83
N PRO A 303 18.53 24.46 -12.64
CA PRO A 303 18.89 23.29 -11.84
C PRO A 303 17.69 22.65 -11.10
N GLY A 304 16.49 23.21 -11.23
CA GLY A 304 15.28 22.81 -10.48
C GLY A 304 15.19 23.47 -9.11
N ILE A 305 13.94 23.52 -8.56
CA ILE A 305 13.65 24.21 -7.30
C ILE A 305 14.35 23.56 -6.09
N ALA A 306 14.64 22.24 -6.18
CA ALA A 306 15.33 21.53 -5.13
C ALA A 306 16.76 22.05 -4.87
N GLN A 307 17.36 22.75 -5.87
CA GLN A 307 18.67 23.37 -5.78
C GLN A 307 18.62 24.89 -5.53
N ASP A 308 17.42 25.48 -5.46
CA ASP A 308 17.24 26.89 -5.14
C ASP A 308 17.37 27.09 -3.62
N PRO A 309 18.36 27.88 -3.15
CA PRO A 309 18.55 28.11 -1.71
C PRO A 309 17.48 29.01 -1.08
N ASP A 310 16.74 29.76 -1.91
CA ASP A 310 15.72 30.70 -1.44
C ASP A 310 14.30 30.09 -1.45
N ALA A 311 14.16 28.82 -1.86
CA ALA A 311 12.88 28.13 -1.93
C ALA A 311 12.83 26.93 -1.00
N MET A 312 11.75 26.79 -0.22
CA MET A 312 11.55 25.69 0.73
C MET A 312 10.93 24.44 0.10
N TYR A 313 11.16 24.19 -1.19
CA TYR A 313 10.63 23.05 -1.95
C TYR A 313 11.77 22.16 -2.45
N GLY A 314 11.56 20.85 -2.45
CA GLY A 314 12.63 19.86 -2.68
C GLY A 314 13.65 19.86 -1.52
N LYS A 315 13.15 19.95 -0.27
CA LYS A 315 13.91 20.15 0.97
C LYS A 315 13.44 19.23 2.08
N THR A 316 14.26 19.06 3.11
CA THR A 316 13.76 18.83 4.46
C THR A 316 13.82 20.16 5.24
N LEU A 317 12.84 20.39 6.09
CA LEU A 317 12.68 21.59 6.89
C LEU A 317 12.70 21.23 8.36
N GLN A 318 13.23 22.10 9.20
CA GLN A 318 13.08 22.04 10.65
C GLN A 318 12.23 23.21 11.13
N ILE A 319 11.21 22.93 11.93
CA ILE A 319 10.19 23.88 12.35
C ILE A 319 10.05 23.83 13.88
N ASP A 320 10.13 24.97 14.53
CA ASP A 320 9.92 25.09 15.97
C ASP A 320 8.43 24.94 16.29
N LEU A 321 8.06 23.95 17.08
CA LEU A 321 6.68 23.63 17.47
C LEU A 321 5.98 24.78 18.23
N VAL A 322 6.75 25.67 18.87
CA VAL A 322 6.20 26.75 19.73
C VAL A 322 6.10 28.07 18.98
N THR A 323 7.16 28.45 18.24
CA THR A 323 7.21 29.74 17.54
C THR A 323 6.69 29.67 16.10
N GLY A 324 6.71 28.49 15.48
CA GLY A 324 6.42 28.30 14.06
C GLY A 324 7.55 28.80 13.14
N GLU A 325 8.69 29.22 13.69
CA GLU A 325 9.85 29.57 12.88
C GLU A 325 10.41 28.29 12.21
N GLY A 326 10.68 28.36 10.90
CA GLY A 326 11.18 27.23 10.15
C GLY A 326 12.32 27.60 9.24
N GLU A 327 13.25 26.69 9.04
CA GLU A 327 14.40 26.86 8.14
C GLU A 327 14.67 25.59 7.34
N ILE A 328 15.46 25.73 6.26
CA ILE A 328 15.92 24.62 5.43
C ILE A 328 16.93 23.79 6.23
N ASN A 329 16.63 22.51 6.41
CA ASN A 329 17.52 21.56 7.06
C ASN A 329 18.47 20.89 6.03
N SER A 330 17.94 20.40 4.90
CA SER A 330 18.73 19.83 3.79
C SER A 330 18.10 20.14 2.43
N THR A 331 18.87 19.98 1.36
CA THR A 331 18.47 20.34 0.00
C THR A 331 18.61 19.16 -0.97
N GLY A 332 18.09 19.31 -2.19
CA GLY A 332 18.30 18.32 -3.25
C GLY A 332 17.44 17.09 -3.13
N HIS A 333 16.17 17.25 -2.73
CA HIS A 333 15.17 16.21 -2.61
C HIS A 333 14.10 16.32 -3.70
N ARG A 334 13.54 15.18 -4.10
CA ARG A 334 12.48 15.13 -5.11
C ARG A 334 11.09 15.07 -4.46
N ASN A 335 10.75 13.96 -3.86
CA ASN A 335 9.44 13.71 -3.27
C ASN A 335 9.56 12.69 -2.13
N ALA A 336 10.05 13.15 -1.01
CA ALA A 336 10.19 12.33 0.19
C ALA A 336 8.81 12.08 0.79
N GLN A 337 8.40 10.80 0.80
CA GLN A 337 7.09 10.34 1.28
C GLN A 337 7.22 9.47 2.55
N GLY A 338 8.42 9.18 3.01
CA GLY A 338 8.71 8.56 4.29
C GLY A 338 9.67 9.41 5.10
N ILE A 339 9.44 9.51 6.40
CA ILE A 339 10.32 10.18 7.37
C ILE A 339 10.27 9.43 8.69
N ALA A 340 11.40 9.28 9.35
CA ALA A 340 11.49 8.66 10.68
C ALA A 340 12.77 9.12 11.40
N MET A 341 12.82 8.92 12.72
CA MET A 341 14.06 9.00 13.49
C MET A 341 14.61 7.59 13.71
N SER A 342 15.92 7.39 13.52
CA SER A 342 16.57 6.15 13.90
C SER A 342 16.64 6.00 15.42
N ALA A 343 17.05 4.81 15.89
CA ALA A 343 17.26 4.58 17.33
C ALA A 343 18.37 5.47 17.91
N GLU A 344 19.33 5.88 17.07
CA GLU A 344 20.44 6.77 17.43
C GLU A 344 20.08 8.26 17.32
N GLY A 345 18.83 8.58 16.94
CA GLY A 345 18.34 9.96 16.76
C GLY A 345 18.72 10.59 15.43
N GLN A 346 19.08 9.81 14.41
CA GLN A 346 19.34 10.33 13.06
C GLN A 346 18.03 10.52 12.32
N LEU A 347 17.92 11.61 11.57
CA LEU A 347 16.79 11.86 10.69
C LEU A 347 16.94 11.04 9.41
N LEU A 348 15.91 10.28 9.07
CA LEU A 348 15.85 9.42 7.89
C LEU A 348 14.70 9.83 6.99
N ILE A 349 14.93 9.86 5.68
CA ILE A 349 13.86 10.00 4.70
C ILE A 349 13.92 8.91 3.64
N ALA A 350 12.73 8.54 3.13
CA ALA A 350 12.59 7.68 1.98
C ALA A 350 11.85 8.46 0.87
N GLU A 351 12.43 8.53 -0.32
CA GLU A 351 11.93 9.38 -1.39
C GLU A 351 11.81 8.69 -2.74
N HIS A 352 10.86 9.19 -3.54
CA HIS A 352 10.62 8.72 -4.90
C HIS A 352 11.67 9.22 -5.89
N GLY A 353 12.31 8.30 -6.61
CA GLY A 353 12.93 8.58 -7.89
C GLY A 353 11.89 8.65 -9.04
N PRO A 354 12.29 9.09 -10.24
CA PRO A 354 11.36 9.12 -11.38
C PRO A 354 11.13 7.71 -11.97
N ARG A 355 12.14 7.09 -12.55
CA ARG A 355 12.11 5.70 -13.02
C ARG A 355 13.38 5.00 -12.54
N GLY A 356 13.27 4.28 -11.43
CA GLY A 356 14.40 3.82 -10.63
C GLY A 356 14.97 4.94 -9.77
N GLY A 357 15.81 4.56 -8.80
CA GLY A 357 16.45 5.50 -7.90
C GLY A 357 15.47 6.09 -6.88
N ASP A 358 14.51 5.31 -6.39
CA ASP A 358 13.92 5.59 -5.08
C ASP A 358 15.02 5.40 -4.05
N GLU A 359 15.07 6.24 -3.02
CA GLU A 359 16.22 6.39 -2.15
C GLU A 359 15.82 6.36 -0.66
N LEU A 360 16.69 5.80 0.17
CA LEU A 360 16.69 5.95 1.61
C LEU A 360 17.94 6.74 1.99
N ASN A 361 17.75 7.86 2.69
CA ASN A 361 18.80 8.80 3.04
C ASN A 361 18.85 9.02 4.55
N ILE A 362 20.06 9.08 5.13
CA ILE A 362 20.31 9.71 6.42
C ILE A 362 20.50 11.19 6.17
N ILE A 363 19.78 12.03 6.91
CA ILE A 363 19.75 13.47 6.68
C ILE A 363 20.63 14.19 7.68
N GLU A 364 21.60 14.92 7.17
CA GLU A 364 22.45 15.84 7.92
C GLU A 364 22.14 17.30 7.55
N GLN A 365 22.11 18.15 8.56
CA GLN A 365 21.82 19.58 8.36
C GLN A 365 22.83 20.24 7.42
N GLY A 366 22.33 20.98 6.43
CA GLY A 366 23.12 21.74 5.47
C GLY A 366 23.64 20.93 4.28
N LEU A 367 23.45 19.60 4.26
CA LEU A 367 23.87 18.78 3.13
C LEU A 367 22.89 18.83 1.95
N ASN A 368 23.44 18.51 0.77
CA ASN A 368 22.70 18.45 -0.50
C ASN A 368 22.72 17.03 -1.04
N TYR A 369 21.52 16.46 -1.31
CA TYR A 369 21.29 15.10 -1.75
C TYR A 369 21.16 14.93 -3.28
N GLY A 370 21.40 16.01 -4.01
CA GLY A 370 21.75 16.01 -5.44
C GLY A 370 20.58 16.13 -6.42
N TRP A 371 19.32 15.88 -6.04
CA TRP A 371 18.22 15.99 -7.00
C TRP A 371 18.07 17.41 -7.57
N PRO A 372 17.85 17.59 -8.89
CA PRO A 372 17.87 16.61 -9.97
C PRO A 372 19.24 16.46 -10.65
N LEU A 373 20.30 17.04 -10.11
CA LEU A 373 21.64 17.07 -10.71
C LEU A 373 22.34 15.71 -10.68
N GLU A 374 22.09 14.92 -9.63
CA GLU A 374 22.51 13.53 -9.50
C GLU A 374 21.32 12.65 -9.08
N SER A 375 21.21 11.45 -9.63
CA SER A 375 20.23 10.44 -9.28
C SER A 375 20.60 9.10 -9.91
N TYR A 376 20.25 7.99 -9.26
CA TYR A 376 20.36 6.66 -9.85
C TYR A 376 19.22 6.35 -10.84
N GLY A 377 18.19 7.20 -10.92
CA GLY A 377 17.05 7.05 -11.81
C GLY A 377 17.26 7.61 -13.22
N THR A 378 16.24 7.44 -14.05
CA THR A 378 16.12 8.00 -15.40
C THR A 378 14.80 8.75 -15.52
N THR A 379 14.61 9.52 -16.58
CA THR A 379 13.28 10.01 -16.92
C THR A 379 12.32 8.84 -17.14
N TYR A 380 11.01 9.07 -17.08
CA TYR A 380 10.01 8.02 -17.39
C TYR A 380 10.15 7.42 -18.79
N ARG A 381 10.83 8.12 -19.72
CA ARG A 381 11.16 7.65 -21.08
C ARG A 381 12.42 6.78 -21.13
N GLY A 382 13.12 6.60 -20.00
CA GLY A 382 14.38 5.85 -19.95
C GLY A 382 15.59 6.61 -20.51
N THR A 383 15.48 7.94 -20.64
CA THR A 383 16.61 8.81 -21.02
C THR A 383 17.27 9.38 -19.76
N PRO A 384 18.51 9.87 -19.84
CA PRO A 384 19.13 10.63 -18.78
C PRO A 384 18.25 11.79 -18.31
N ILE A 385 18.30 12.09 -17.00
CA ILE A 385 17.63 13.27 -16.45
C ILE A 385 18.30 14.50 -17.06
N PRO A 386 17.53 15.42 -17.71
CA PRO A 386 18.08 16.68 -18.19
C PRO A 386 18.78 17.43 -17.06
N ASN A 387 19.85 18.10 -17.35
CA ASN A 387 20.70 18.81 -16.40
C ASN A 387 21.48 17.94 -15.42
N SER A 388 21.36 16.60 -15.48
CA SER A 388 22.18 15.71 -14.67
C SER A 388 23.67 15.91 -15.00
N ILE A 389 24.44 16.14 -13.96
CA ILE A 389 25.92 16.32 -14.08
C ILE A 389 26.66 14.99 -13.93
N SER A 390 26.01 13.98 -13.35
CA SER A 390 26.57 12.64 -13.14
C SER A 390 25.48 11.59 -13.33
N TYR A 391 25.43 11.03 -14.53
CA TYR A 391 24.38 10.08 -14.91
C TYR A 391 24.54 8.73 -14.16
N GLY A 392 23.48 8.36 -13.41
CA GLY A 392 23.43 7.10 -12.65
C GLY A 392 24.49 6.98 -11.56
N ARG A 393 24.94 8.10 -11.01
CA ARG A 393 25.94 8.15 -9.94
C ARG A 393 25.68 9.32 -9.00
N HIS A 394 26.10 9.17 -7.76
CA HIS A 394 26.30 10.24 -6.79
C HIS A 394 27.80 10.43 -6.59
N THR A 395 28.33 11.58 -7.02
CA THR A 395 29.78 11.86 -7.00
C THR A 395 30.13 13.19 -6.37
N GLN A 396 29.19 14.13 -6.33
CA GLN A 396 29.39 15.48 -5.82
C GLN A 396 28.43 15.80 -4.66
N PHE A 397 27.35 15.03 -4.52
CA PHE A 397 26.33 15.19 -3.50
C PHE A 397 26.28 13.95 -2.60
N GLU A 398 25.60 14.08 -1.47
CA GLU A 398 25.47 13.00 -0.50
C GLU A 398 24.72 11.80 -1.12
N PRO A 399 25.31 10.59 -1.11
CA PRO A 399 24.69 9.42 -1.69
C PRO A 399 23.67 8.77 -0.74
N PRO A 400 22.62 8.14 -1.27
CA PRO A 400 21.69 7.37 -0.45
C PRO A 400 22.35 6.15 0.19
N ILE A 401 21.88 5.76 1.38
CA ILE A 401 22.33 4.53 2.06
C ILE A 401 21.70 3.28 1.48
N HIS A 402 20.56 3.43 0.75
CA HIS A 402 19.90 2.37 -0.01
C HIS A 402 19.13 2.97 -1.19
N SER A 403 19.06 2.22 -2.30
CA SER A 403 18.33 2.63 -3.50
C SER A 403 17.58 1.46 -4.12
N TRP A 404 16.36 1.71 -4.59
CA TRP A 404 15.56 0.74 -5.33
C TRP A 404 15.64 0.99 -6.83
N ILE A 405 16.12 -0.02 -7.56
CA ILE A 405 16.21 -0.01 -9.02
C ILE A 405 15.72 -1.37 -9.54
N PRO A 406 14.53 -1.44 -10.16
CA PRO A 406 13.62 -0.32 -10.53
C PRO A 406 12.95 0.35 -9.35
N SER A 407 12.28 1.49 -9.60
CA SER A 407 11.47 2.21 -8.61
C SER A 407 10.31 1.35 -8.12
N VAL A 408 10.11 1.35 -6.81
CA VAL A 408 9.00 0.66 -6.12
C VAL A 408 7.89 1.62 -5.72
N ALA A 409 8.09 2.92 -5.93
CA ALA A 409 7.21 4.01 -5.56
C ALA A 409 6.94 4.06 -4.04
N ILE A 410 7.95 4.48 -3.31
CA ILE A 410 7.92 4.63 -1.85
C ILE A 410 6.83 5.60 -1.40
N SER A 411 6.13 5.29 -0.31
CA SER A 411 4.92 6.04 0.11
C SER A 411 4.84 6.37 1.60
N GLY A 412 5.62 5.72 2.43
CA GLY A 412 5.66 5.95 3.86
C GLY A 412 6.80 5.19 4.51
N MET A 413 7.14 5.57 5.73
CA MET A 413 8.16 4.90 6.54
C MET A 413 7.82 5.04 8.02
N THR A 414 8.11 3.99 8.78
CA THR A 414 8.09 4.01 10.25
C THR A 414 9.24 3.17 10.78
N ARG A 415 9.71 3.48 11.99
CA ARG A 415 10.63 2.64 12.74
C ARG A 415 9.85 1.68 13.60
N VAL A 416 10.36 0.47 13.78
CA VAL A 416 9.72 -0.59 14.56
C VAL A 416 10.30 -0.65 15.96
N GLU A 417 9.43 -0.72 16.96
CA GLU A 417 9.79 -0.91 18.37
C GLU A 417 8.82 -1.87 19.05
N GLY A 418 9.33 -2.93 19.69
CA GLY A 418 8.52 -3.83 20.52
C GLY A 418 7.52 -4.70 19.75
N PHE A 419 7.57 -4.73 18.42
CA PHE A 419 6.71 -5.58 17.59
C PHE A 419 7.14 -7.06 17.63
N ASP A 420 8.41 -7.30 17.37
CA ASP A 420 9.10 -8.58 17.55
C ASP A 420 10.57 -8.28 17.80
N PRO A 421 11.25 -8.96 18.75
CA PRO A 421 12.65 -8.66 19.06
C PRO A 421 13.62 -8.73 17.88
N SER A 422 13.28 -9.50 16.82
CA SER A 422 14.09 -9.58 15.61
C SER A 422 13.88 -8.40 14.65
N TRP A 423 12.90 -7.52 14.93
CA TRP A 423 12.58 -6.34 14.13
C TRP A 423 12.90 -5.01 14.84
N ASP A 424 13.24 -5.07 16.14
CA ASP A 424 13.51 -3.86 16.92
C ASP A 424 14.59 -3.00 16.27
N GLY A 425 14.25 -1.72 16.05
CA GLY A 425 15.10 -0.74 15.39
C GLY A 425 15.08 -0.78 13.87
N ASP A 426 14.47 -1.80 13.23
CA ASP A 426 14.34 -1.86 11.79
C ASP A 426 13.36 -0.78 11.26
N LEU A 427 13.53 -0.39 10.01
CA LEU A 427 12.62 0.49 9.31
C LEU A 427 11.64 -0.33 8.47
N LEU A 428 10.39 0.09 8.45
CA LEU A 428 9.39 -0.38 7.49
C LEU A 428 9.11 0.72 6.48
N VAL A 429 9.35 0.43 5.20
CA VAL A 429 9.12 1.34 4.08
C VAL A 429 8.03 0.76 3.20
N SER A 430 6.95 1.49 3.03
CA SER A 430 5.82 1.05 2.22
C SER A 430 5.95 1.45 0.76
N SER A 431 5.34 0.66 -0.14
CA SER A 431 5.39 0.90 -1.59
C SER A 431 4.02 0.86 -2.26
N LEU A 432 3.89 1.68 -3.31
CA LEU A 432 2.67 1.76 -4.12
C LEU A 432 2.72 0.82 -5.33
N SER A 433 3.80 0.87 -6.12
CA SER A 433 3.86 0.12 -7.38
C SER A 433 4.21 -1.34 -7.16
N ASP A 434 5.00 -1.64 -6.16
CA ASP A 434 5.41 -3.00 -5.84
C ASP A 434 4.46 -3.71 -4.87
N GLN A 435 3.48 -2.98 -4.30
CA GLN A 435 2.44 -3.50 -3.41
C GLN A 435 3.00 -4.31 -2.24
N ALA A 436 4.12 -3.84 -1.72
CA ALA A 436 4.91 -4.54 -0.71
C ALA A 436 5.34 -3.59 0.42
N LEU A 437 5.69 -4.20 1.54
CA LEU A 437 6.37 -3.56 2.64
C LEU A 437 7.85 -3.98 2.59
N TYR A 438 8.77 -3.05 2.73
CA TYR A 438 10.20 -3.32 2.81
C TYR A 438 10.67 -3.13 4.24
N ARG A 439 11.22 -4.20 4.84
CA ARG A 439 11.88 -4.12 6.12
C ARG A 439 13.38 -3.93 5.90
N ILE A 440 13.92 -2.88 6.47
CA ILE A 440 15.32 -2.49 6.29
C ILE A 440 15.99 -2.40 7.65
N ARG A 441 17.09 -3.14 7.79
CA ARG A 441 17.96 -3.05 8.95
C ARG A 441 19.11 -2.11 8.67
N LEU A 442 19.32 -1.21 9.61
CA LEU A 442 20.49 -0.35 9.61
C LEU A 442 21.53 -0.89 10.62
N GLU A 443 22.77 -0.88 10.23
CA GLU A 443 23.91 -1.04 11.14
C GLU A 443 24.82 0.15 10.91
N HIS A 444 24.91 1.01 11.91
CA HIS A 444 25.56 2.32 11.79
C HIS A 444 24.87 3.12 10.64
N ASP A 445 25.61 3.68 9.73
CA ASP A 445 25.09 4.49 8.62
C ASP A 445 24.88 3.67 7.33
N ARG A 446 24.54 2.37 7.45
CA ARG A 446 24.42 1.47 6.30
C ARG A 446 23.19 0.58 6.38
N ALA A 447 22.48 0.48 5.29
CA ALA A 447 21.47 -0.56 5.12
C ALA A 447 22.16 -1.90 4.83
N VAL A 448 22.12 -2.82 5.81
CA VAL A 448 22.77 -4.14 5.72
C VAL A 448 21.82 -5.25 5.31
N TYR A 449 20.52 -4.99 5.42
CA TYR A 449 19.48 -5.96 5.15
C TYR A 449 18.26 -5.25 4.57
N SER A 450 17.68 -5.83 3.53
CA SER A 450 16.42 -5.37 2.94
C SER A 450 15.57 -6.60 2.60
N GLU A 451 14.43 -6.74 3.25
CA GLU A 451 13.47 -7.80 3.05
C GLU A 451 12.20 -7.24 2.42
N ARG A 452 11.74 -7.88 1.35
CA ARG A 452 10.47 -7.56 0.70
C ARG A 452 9.37 -8.45 1.24
N ILE A 453 8.33 -7.86 1.80
CA ILE A 453 7.14 -8.54 2.31
C ILE A 453 5.99 -8.18 1.38
N GLU A 454 5.47 -9.17 0.64
CA GLU A 454 4.37 -8.96 -0.31
C GLU A 454 3.05 -8.78 0.44
N ILE A 455 2.36 -7.67 0.19
CA ILE A 455 1.06 -7.34 0.78
C ILE A 455 -0.06 -7.48 -0.26
N GLY A 456 0.23 -7.24 -1.54
CA GLY A 456 -0.75 -7.33 -2.63
C GLY A 456 -1.65 -6.11 -2.79
N SER A 457 -1.47 -5.06 -1.99
CA SER A 457 -2.20 -3.80 -2.06
C SER A 457 -1.24 -2.62 -2.14
N ARG A 458 -1.66 -1.53 -2.83
CA ARG A 458 -0.90 -0.28 -2.89
C ARG A 458 -0.93 0.41 -1.53
N ILE A 459 0.15 0.34 -0.79
CA ILE A 459 0.23 0.87 0.58
C ILE A 459 0.56 2.35 0.49
N ARG A 460 -0.28 3.22 1.07
CA ARG A 460 -0.07 4.67 1.11
C ARG A 460 0.64 5.13 2.38
N TYR A 461 0.29 4.55 3.51
CA TYR A 461 0.82 4.88 4.82
C TYR A 461 1.19 3.61 5.57
N VAL A 462 2.23 3.70 6.37
CA VAL A 462 2.61 2.69 7.36
C VAL A 462 2.86 3.40 8.68
N HIS A 463 2.32 2.85 9.76
CA HIS A 463 2.46 3.39 11.10
C HIS A 463 2.50 2.24 12.11
N GLN A 464 3.33 2.35 13.13
CA GLN A 464 3.24 1.45 14.28
C GLN A 464 2.34 2.05 15.33
N HIS A 465 1.25 1.34 15.63
CA HIS A 465 0.28 1.75 16.63
C HIS A 465 0.76 1.46 18.05
N THR A 466 0.22 2.19 19.04
CA THR A 466 0.53 1.99 20.47
C THR A 466 0.19 0.59 20.98
N SER A 467 -0.73 -0.14 20.34
CA SER A 467 -0.98 -1.57 20.60
C SER A 467 0.22 -2.47 20.29
N GLY A 468 1.22 -1.96 19.57
CA GLY A 468 2.33 -2.70 19.00
C GLY A 468 2.11 -3.15 17.56
N ASP A 469 0.88 -3.16 17.05
CA ASP A 469 0.58 -3.56 15.68
C ASP A 469 1.16 -2.59 14.64
N ILE A 470 1.54 -3.13 13.49
CA ILE A 470 1.88 -2.33 12.32
C ILE A 470 0.59 -2.11 11.51
N VAL A 471 0.26 -0.85 11.25
CA VAL A 471 -0.96 -0.53 10.49
C VAL A 471 -0.60 0.05 9.12
N LEU A 472 -1.23 -0.52 8.09
CA LEU A 472 -1.07 -0.10 6.70
C LEU A 472 -2.39 0.50 6.20
N TRP A 473 -2.32 1.68 5.59
CA TRP A 473 -3.47 2.26 4.90
C TRP A 473 -3.23 2.25 3.40
N THR A 474 -4.15 1.60 2.65
CA THR A 474 -3.99 1.35 1.22
C THR A 474 -4.77 2.34 0.34
N ASP A 475 -4.42 2.42 -0.95
CA ASP A 475 -5.18 3.19 -1.94
C ASP A 475 -6.60 2.64 -2.17
N ASN A 476 -6.89 1.42 -1.72
CA ASN A 476 -8.22 0.80 -1.77
C ASN A 476 -9.09 1.13 -0.54
N SER A 477 -8.66 2.08 0.30
CA SER A 477 -9.29 2.43 1.59
C SER A 477 -9.27 1.30 2.62
N GLU A 478 -8.41 0.29 2.44
CA GLU A 478 -8.20 -0.78 3.39
C GLU A 478 -7.26 -0.30 4.51
N LEU A 479 -7.62 -0.60 5.73
CA LEU A 479 -6.80 -0.44 6.92
C LEU A 479 -6.40 -1.83 7.40
N ILE A 480 -5.14 -2.19 7.20
CA ILE A 480 -4.60 -3.52 7.49
C ILE A 480 -3.82 -3.45 8.79
N PHE A 481 -4.27 -4.13 9.81
CA PHE A 481 -3.55 -4.29 11.07
C PHE A 481 -2.73 -5.57 11.00
N LEU A 482 -1.42 -5.44 11.16
CA LEU A 482 -0.49 -6.55 11.18
C LEU A 482 0.00 -6.77 12.60
N SER A 483 -0.16 -7.99 13.11
CA SER A 483 0.41 -8.44 14.37
C SER A 483 1.44 -9.55 14.15
N ALA A 484 2.46 -9.62 14.99
CA ALA A 484 3.37 -10.75 14.99
C ALA A 484 2.63 -11.98 15.53
N LEU A 485 2.64 -13.08 14.79
CA LEU A 485 2.18 -14.35 15.34
C LEU A 485 3.17 -14.79 16.43
N GLU A 486 2.65 -15.03 17.62
CA GLU A 486 3.45 -15.62 18.68
C GLU A 486 4.18 -16.86 18.15
N ARG A 487 5.48 -16.87 18.28
CA ARG A 487 6.27 -18.09 18.06
C ARG A 487 5.94 -19.07 19.16
N VAL A 488 4.93 -19.89 18.92
CA VAL A 488 4.76 -21.05 19.76
C VAL A 488 5.99 -21.93 19.53
N ASP A 489 6.84 -22.10 20.53
CA ASP A 489 7.91 -23.07 20.47
C ASP A 489 7.27 -24.47 20.32
N GLU A 490 7.24 -24.95 19.09
CA GLU A 490 6.63 -26.24 18.73
C GLU A 490 7.27 -27.38 19.51
N GLY A 491 8.58 -27.28 19.72
CA GLY A 491 9.32 -28.25 20.51
C GLY A 491 8.88 -28.22 21.97
N LEU A 492 8.77 -27.03 22.58
CA LEU A 492 8.29 -26.89 23.96
C LEU A 492 6.84 -27.35 24.10
N ARG A 493 5.96 -27.02 23.17
CA ARG A 493 4.56 -27.45 23.15
C ARG A 493 4.45 -28.97 23.06
N PHE A 494 5.22 -29.58 22.16
CA PHE A 494 5.25 -31.04 22.02
C PHE A 494 5.81 -31.69 23.29
N GLN A 495 6.90 -31.19 23.86
CA GLN A 495 7.47 -31.72 25.09
C GLN A 495 6.50 -31.60 26.28
N THR A 496 5.83 -30.46 26.43
CA THR A 496 4.81 -30.26 27.48
C THR A 496 3.67 -31.23 27.34
N TRP A 497 3.17 -31.46 26.11
CA TRP A 497 2.16 -32.46 25.85
C TRP A 497 2.66 -33.88 26.16
N LEU A 498 3.89 -34.20 25.73
CA LEU A 498 4.52 -35.49 25.92
C LEU A 498 4.72 -35.82 27.41
N GLU A 499 5.05 -34.84 28.23
CA GLU A 499 5.17 -34.99 29.67
C GLU A 499 3.83 -35.38 30.32
N THR A 500 2.74 -34.74 29.88
CA THR A 500 1.39 -34.96 30.41
C THR A 500 0.70 -36.21 29.85
N ALA A 501 1.17 -36.72 28.71
CA ALA A 501 0.59 -37.90 28.06
C ALA A 501 0.91 -39.17 28.87
N GLU A 502 -0.14 -39.98 29.14
CA GLU A 502 -0.03 -41.28 29.84
C GLU A 502 0.53 -42.36 28.91
N LEU A 503 1.76 -42.19 28.44
CA LEU A 503 2.46 -43.10 27.53
C LEU A 503 3.65 -43.78 28.22
N PRO A 504 3.96 -45.05 27.86
CA PRO A 504 5.17 -45.72 28.32
C PRO A 504 6.44 -44.95 27.89
N ASN A 505 7.46 -44.90 28.74
CA ASN A 505 8.70 -44.16 28.47
C ASN A 505 9.36 -44.52 27.14
N ARG A 506 9.29 -45.78 26.71
CA ARG A 506 9.80 -46.22 25.41
C ARG A 506 9.02 -45.58 24.28
N VAL A 507 7.70 -45.55 24.35
CA VAL A 507 6.83 -44.92 23.34
C VAL A 507 7.11 -43.43 23.27
N LYS A 508 7.30 -42.74 24.41
CA LYS A 508 7.72 -41.32 24.45
C LYS A 508 9.04 -41.06 23.77
N ALA A 509 10.05 -41.92 23.99
CA ALA A 509 11.36 -41.79 23.37
C ALA A 509 11.30 -42.03 21.85
N ASP A 510 10.57 -43.07 21.42
CA ASP A 510 10.42 -43.40 20.00
C ASP A 510 9.60 -42.29 19.28
N LEU A 511 8.55 -41.76 19.92
CA LEU A 511 7.74 -40.66 19.37
C LEU A 511 8.56 -39.36 19.24
N ASN A 512 9.42 -39.07 20.17
CA ASN A 512 10.35 -37.92 20.07
C ASN A 512 11.23 -38.04 18.82
N THR A 513 11.80 -39.24 18.59
CA THR A 513 12.63 -39.51 17.39
C THR A 513 11.82 -39.41 16.08
N VAL A 514 10.55 -39.79 16.10
CA VAL A 514 9.64 -39.64 14.94
C VAL A 514 9.35 -38.15 14.71
N MET A 515 9.05 -37.40 15.76
CA MET A 515 8.75 -35.99 15.68
C MET A 515 9.94 -35.18 15.13
N ASP A 516 11.17 -35.44 15.55
CA ASP A 516 12.39 -34.80 15.03
C ASP A 516 12.50 -34.90 13.50
N ARG A 517 12.07 -36.04 12.93
CA ARG A 517 12.03 -36.22 11.47
C ARG A 517 10.85 -35.51 10.79
N CYS A 518 9.71 -35.44 11.46
CA CYS A 518 8.53 -34.77 10.92
C CYS A 518 8.74 -33.26 10.78
N VAL A 519 9.38 -32.62 11.77
CA VAL A 519 9.63 -31.17 11.77
C VAL A 519 10.69 -30.72 10.76
N GLU A 520 11.45 -31.63 10.15
CA GLU A 520 12.34 -31.29 9.05
C GLU A 520 11.59 -30.78 7.80
N CYS A 521 10.34 -31.20 7.63
CA CYS A 521 9.51 -30.88 6.47
C CYS A 521 8.18 -30.22 6.85
N HIS A 522 7.52 -30.67 7.92
CA HIS A 522 6.21 -30.20 8.37
C HIS A 522 6.32 -29.17 9.47
N SER A 523 5.57 -28.06 9.34
CA SER A 523 5.30 -27.17 10.46
C SER A 523 4.01 -27.59 11.17
N PHE A 524 3.98 -27.40 12.48
CA PHE A 524 2.81 -27.58 13.33
C PHE A 524 2.20 -26.23 13.72
N GLN A 525 2.62 -25.14 13.08
CA GLN A 525 2.04 -23.80 13.21
C GLN A 525 0.97 -23.54 12.14
N VAL A 526 0.10 -22.58 12.39
CA VAL A 526 -0.95 -22.19 11.44
C VAL A 526 -0.31 -21.49 10.21
N GLY A 527 -0.64 -21.96 9.01
CA GLY A 527 -0.33 -21.26 7.76
C GLY A 527 1.06 -21.48 7.18
N ASP A 528 1.82 -22.50 7.65
CA ASP A 528 3.11 -22.84 7.08
C ASP A 528 3.03 -24.09 6.21
N ASP A 529 2.98 -23.86 4.91
CA ASP A 529 2.86 -24.88 3.86
C ASP A 529 4.06 -24.84 2.88
N GLU A 530 5.25 -24.37 3.30
CA GLU A 530 6.37 -24.16 2.35
C GLU A 530 6.99 -25.45 1.83
N LYS A 531 7.45 -26.32 2.70
CA LYS A 531 8.13 -27.57 2.33
C LYS A 531 7.19 -28.76 2.23
N ALA A 532 6.18 -28.77 3.09
CA ALA A 532 5.14 -29.78 3.17
C ALA A 532 3.86 -29.15 3.78
N PRO A 533 2.69 -29.78 3.61
CA PRO A 533 1.46 -29.28 4.22
C PRO A 533 1.60 -29.09 5.72
N GLY A 534 1.15 -27.97 6.26
CA GLY A 534 1.11 -27.75 7.70
C GLY A 534 0.23 -28.76 8.41
N SER A 535 0.73 -29.28 9.54
CA SER A 535 0.09 -30.40 10.25
C SER A 535 -0.75 -29.97 11.47
N ASN A 536 -0.88 -28.67 11.73
CA ASN A 536 -1.51 -28.15 12.94
C ASN A 536 -3.03 -28.34 13.02
N LYS A 537 -3.73 -28.40 11.92
CA LYS A 537 -5.19 -28.61 11.85
C LYS A 537 -5.54 -29.64 10.78
N ILE A 538 -4.75 -30.70 10.69
CA ILE A 538 -4.94 -31.70 9.66
C ILE A 538 -6.13 -32.62 9.97
N PHE A 539 -6.38 -32.92 11.25
CA PHE A 539 -7.40 -33.86 11.68
C PHE A 539 -8.81 -33.36 11.30
N GLY A 540 -9.60 -34.21 10.67
CA GLY A 540 -10.95 -33.87 10.22
C GLY A 540 -11.04 -33.00 8.95
N LYS A 541 -9.93 -32.42 8.44
CA LYS A 541 -9.91 -31.72 7.16
C LYS A 541 -10.07 -32.66 5.97
N GLU A 542 -10.55 -32.13 4.85
CA GLU A 542 -10.51 -32.83 3.59
C GLU A 542 -9.06 -33.01 3.13
N THR A 543 -8.78 -34.14 2.42
CA THR A 543 -7.45 -34.43 1.90
C THR A 543 -7.04 -33.38 0.85
N ALA A 544 -5.76 -32.99 0.83
CA ALA A 544 -5.15 -32.07 -0.14
C ALA A 544 -5.83 -30.67 -0.22
N THR A 545 -6.29 -30.12 0.91
CA THR A 545 -7.02 -28.82 0.94
C THR A 545 -6.26 -27.66 1.53
N THR A 546 -4.97 -27.83 1.91
CA THR A 546 -4.14 -26.68 2.34
C THR A 546 -3.62 -25.90 1.13
N GLN A 547 -2.94 -24.78 1.36
CA GLN A 547 -2.35 -23.96 0.28
C GLN A 547 -1.06 -24.56 -0.31
N TYR A 548 -0.64 -25.73 0.16
CA TYR A 548 0.55 -26.40 -0.35
C TYR A 548 0.41 -26.79 -1.83
N ALA A 549 1.31 -26.28 -2.67
CA ALA A 549 1.26 -26.49 -4.12
C ALA A 549 1.82 -27.84 -4.58
N GLY A 550 2.47 -28.60 -3.69
CA GLY A 550 3.21 -29.83 -4.01
C GLY A 550 2.44 -31.13 -3.76
N TYR A 551 1.12 -31.11 -3.64
CA TYR A 551 0.34 -32.33 -3.48
C TYR A 551 0.46 -33.26 -4.69
N SER A 552 0.63 -34.58 -4.44
CA SER A 552 0.59 -35.58 -5.50
C SER A 552 -0.82 -35.74 -6.08
N GLU A 553 -0.91 -36.13 -7.37
CA GLU A 553 -2.20 -36.43 -8.00
C GLU A 553 -2.98 -37.49 -7.21
N GLY A 554 -2.29 -38.53 -6.72
CA GLY A 554 -2.93 -39.56 -5.92
C GLY A 554 -3.53 -39.08 -4.60
N LEU A 555 -2.98 -38.01 -4.01
CA LEU A 555 -3.55 -37.41 -2.79
C LEU A 555 -4.69 -36.44 -3.14
N MET A 556 -4.58 -35.69 -4.25
CA MET A 556 -5.64 -34.81 -4.73
C MET A 556 -6.89 -35.58 -5.20
N ASP A 557 -6.70 -36.77 -5.78
CA ASP A 557 -7.79 -37.65 -6.20
C ASP A 557 -8.49 -38.37 -5.03
N LYS A 558 -7.88 -38.35 -3.83
CA LYS A 558 -8.47 -38.93 -2.64
C LYS A 558 -9.60 -38.02 -2.12
N SER A 559 -10.83 -38.49 -2.23
CA SER A 559 -11.97 -37.89 -1.55
C SER A 559 -12.06 -38.40 -0.12
N GLY A 560 -12.30 -37.50 0.82
CA GLY A 560 -12.52 -37.83 2.22
C GLY A 560 -11.79 -36.89 3.18
N ARG A 561 -11.92 -37.18 4.45
CA ARG A 561 -11.31 -36.40 5.52
C ARG A 561 -10.21 -37.19 6.21
N TRP A 562 -9.23 -36.48 6.74
CA TRP A 562 -8.22 -37.08 7.59
C TRP A 562 -8.86 -37.59 8.89
N THR A 563 -9.00 -38.90 8.97
CA THR A 563 -9.40 -39.59 10.19
C THR A 563 -8.19 -40.27 10.82
N ARG A 564 -8.32 -40.73 12.06
CA ARG A 564 -7.27 -41.49 12.76
C ARG A 564 -6.74 -42.63 11.91
N GLU A 565 -7.66 -43.43 11.37
CA GLU A 565 -7.34 -44.66 10.62
C GLU A 565 -6.57 -44.33 9.33
N ASN A 566 -7.02 -43.32 8.59
CA ASN A 566 -6.35 -42.99 7.31
C ASN A 566 -5.07 -42.18 7.50
N LEU A 567 -4.92 -41.40 8.60
CA LEU A 567 -3.64 -40.79 8.97
C LEU A 567 -2.61 -41.87 9.32
N ILE A 568 -2.95 -42.86 10.15
CA ILE A 568 -2.06 -43.96 10.47
C ILE A 568 -1.66 -44.72 9.22
N ALA A 569 -2.64 -45.06 8.35
CA ALA A 569 -2.36 -45.74 7.07
C ALA A 569 -1.46 -44.92 6.13
N TYR A 570 -1.63 -43.62 6.09
CA TYR A 570 -0.78 -42.72 5.29
C TYR A 570 0.65 -42.61 5.85
N LEU A 571 0.79 -42.55 7.17
CA LEU A 571 2.09 -42.53 7.84
C LEU A 571 2.86 -43.85 7.63
N ASP A 572 2.18 -44.98 7.58
CA ASP A 572 2.77 -46.31 7.40
C ASP A 572 3.22 -46.52 5.94
N ASP A 573 2.33 -46.30 4.99
CA ASP A 573 2.63 -46.48 3.54
C ASP A 573 2.04 -45.30 2.71
N PRO A 574 2.74 -44.15 2.62
CA PRO A 574 2.28 -43.01 1.84
C PRO A 574 2.05 -43.34 0.34
N GLN A 575 2.90 -44.20 -0.25
CA GLN A 575 2.79 -44.58 -1.65
C GLN A 575 1.62 -45.54 -1.92
N GLY A 576 1.38 -46.49 -1.02
CA GLY A 576 0.23 -47.38 -1.12
C GLY A 576 -1.10 -46.64 -0.82
N PHE A 577 -1.08 -45.67 0.08
CA PHE A 577 -2.24 -44.86 0.39
C PHE A 577 -2.58 -43.85 -0.73
N ALA A 578 -1.58 -43.14 -1.25
CA ALA A 578 -1.72 -42.13 -2.30
C ALA A 578 -0.56 -42.23 -3.29
N PRO A 579 -0.73 -42.92 -4.44
CA PRO A 579 0.32 -43.10 -5.43
C PRO A 579 0.90 -41.75 -5.89
N GLY A 580 2.24 -41.69 -5.96
CA GLY A 580 2.96 -40.46 -6.31
C GLY A 580 3.24 -39.54 -5.14
N SER A 581 2.85 -39.90 -3.92
CA SER A 581 3.21 -39.14 -2.71
C SER A 581 4.74 -39.02 -2.59
N ILE A 582 5.22 -37.81 -2.33
CA ILE A 582 6.65 -37.55 -2.07
C ILE A 582 7.01 -37.69 -0.59
N MET A 583 6.01 -37.79 0.28
CA MET A 583 6.23 -38.02 1.71
C MET A 583 6.85 -39.41 1.91
N PRO A 584 7.99 -39.53 2.61
CA PRO A 584 8.56 -40.82 2.98
C PRO A 584 7.69 -41.51 4.03
N ALA A 585 7.72 -42.84 4.08
CA ALA A 585 7.09 -43.60 5.15
C ALA A 585 7.69 -43.18 6.50
N ALA A 586 6.86 -43.07 7.52
CA ALA A 586 7.31 -42.66 8.85
C ALA A 586 8.21 -43.70 9.54
N ASN A 587 8.22 -44.96 9.05
CA ASN A 587 9.01 -46.08 9.58
C ASN A 587 8.81 -46.25 11.08
N ILE A 588 7.57 -46.38 11.50
CA ILE A 588 7.15 -46.53 12.91
C ILE A 588 6.92 -48.02 13.15
N ASP A 589 7.85 -48.68 13.86
CA ASP A 589 7.79 -50.10 14.13
C ASP A 589 6.73 -50.46 15.23
N ASP A 590 6.51 -49.54 16.18
CA ASP A 590 5.55 -49.75 17.26
C ASP A 590 4.25 -49.01 16.96
N PRO A 591 3.12 -49.71 16.72
CA PRO A 591 1.84 -49.06 16.40
C PRO A 591 1.36 -48.03 17.45
N ARG A 592 1.79 -48.17 18.70
CA ARG A 592 1.45 -47.22 19.78
C ARG A 592 2.11 -45.85 19.56
N VAL A 593 3.22 -45.82 18.88
CA VAL A 593 3.90 -44.54 18.51
C VAL A 593 3.09 -43.83 17.44
N ALA A 594 2.58 -44.52 16.43
CA ALA A 594 1.71 -43.95 15.41
C ALA A 594 0.39 -43.42 16.03
N GLU A 595 -0.21 -44.20 16.92
CA GLU A 595 -1.41 -43.78 17.67
C GLU A 595 -1.10 -42.50 18.51
N ALA A 596 0.02 -42.47 19.22
CA ALA A 596 0.42 -41.31 20.02
C ALA A 596 0.73 -40.09 19.18
N LEU A 597 1.29 -40.25 17.98
CA LEU A 597 1.47 -39.14 17.03
C LEU A 597 0.11 -38.54 16.61
N VAL A 598 -0.86 -39.39 16.28
CA VAL A 598 -2.19 -38.92 15.94
C VAL A 598 -2.91 -38.30 17.13
N ASP A 599 -2.70 -38.80 18.38
CA ASP A 599 -3.19 -38.15 19.61
C ASP A 599 -2.66 -36.72 19.76
N TYR A 600 -1.38 -36.49 19.40
CA TYR A 600 -0.80 -35.16 19.39
C TYR A 600 -1.44 -34.28 18.31
N LEU A 601 -1.67 -34.78 17.10
CA LEU A 601 -2.35 -34.04 16.03
C LEU A 601 -3.80 -33.68 16.42
N GLU A 602 -4.52 -34.57 17.10
CA GLU A 602 -5.83 -34.28 17.66
C GLU A 602 -5.79 -33.25 18.81
N PHE A 603 -4.75 -33.30 19.64
CA PHE A 603 -4.52 -32.28 20.67
C PHE A 603 -4.33 -30.89 20.02
N LEU A 604 -3.54 -30.78 18.94
CA LEU A 604 -3.35 -29.53 18.22
C LEU A 604 -4.65 -28.97 17.64
N GLU A 605 -5.54 -29.83 17.12
CA GLU A 605 -6.86 -29.43 16.61
C GLU A 605 -7.75 -28.77 17.69
N ARG A 606 -7.59 -29.19 18.95
CA ARG A 606 -8.41 -28.70 20.07
C ARG A 606 -7.88 -27.41 20.69
N GLN A 607 -6.65 -27.00 20.36
CA GLN A 607 -6.01 -25.80 20.94
C GLN A 607 -6.35 -24.52 20.14
N PHE A 608 -6.88 -24.66 18.95
CA PHE A 608 -7.26 -23.59 18.02
C PHE A 608 -8.73 -23.73 17.60
#